data_ed560b1037e43915eaa0562c046cf260
#
_entry.id   ed560b1037e43915eaa0562c046cf260
#
_cell.length_a   1.000
_cell.length_b   1.000
_cell.length_c   1.000
_cell.angle_alpha   90.00
_cell.angle_beta   90.00
_cell.angle_gamma   90.00
#
_symmetry.space_group_name_H-M   'P 1'
#
loop_
_entity.id
_entity.type
_entity.pdbx_description
1 polymer ?
#
loop_
_entity_poly.entity_id
_entity_poly.type
_entity_poly.pdbx_seq_one_letter_code
_entity_poly.pdbx_strand_id
1 'polypeptide(L)'
;MSRRSTPQAKTDDRAFPVRVMLRTPSGGFGRLLDEALHWLSETLGRANYAWHSGGTISGRDASAVYFRCPAAAAAFLDANPALELADGTCEVWYNSPHLPFGRQEEDEPVCNLYNQTRAVDAMRQLFDRQPFANLAGNLEPGSIYPDQLAPIIRHGPDGLELSRARWGMPTPPMFLKTDRDPGVTNIRNTGSPHWRRWLGPAHRCLVPVTSFAEPLGKGRGNQWFAPSDGSAMFFAGIEVRGWQSLRKVKDGPTTDDLFAFLTTAPNAEVAGVHPKAMPVILTHPQAWEDWLTMPFEIAVVFQRPLPDGRLTLVDGPI
;
A
#
# COMPACT_ATOMS: atom_id res chain seq x y z
N MET A 1 -20.80 1.27 -47.98
CA MET A 1 -20.22 1.18 -46.60
C MET A 1 -19.84 2.59 -46.17
N SER A 2 -20.64 3.24 -45.31
CA SER A 2 -20.32 4.56 -44.78
C SER A 2 -19.10 4.49 -43.86
N ARG A 3 -18.01 5.17 -44.21
CA ARG A 3 -16.85 5.37 -43.34
C ARG A 3 -17.31 6.16 -42.11
N ARG A 4 -17.40 5.54 -40.94
CA ARG A 4 -17.57 6.26 -39.68
C ARG A 4 -16.42 7.23 -39.51
N SER A 5 -16.68 8.53 -39.49
CA SER A 5 -15.68 9.55 -39.17
C SER A 5 -15.12 9.32 -37.75
N THR A 6 -13.81 9.56 -37.55
CA THR A 6 -13.21 9.52 -36.22
C THR A 6 -13.90 10.58 -35.36
N PRO A 7 -14.33 10.24 -34.12
CA PRO A 7 -14.90 11.24 -33.22
C PRO A 7 -13.93 12.41 -32.97
N GLN A 8 -14.45 13.66 -32.96
CA GLN A 8 -13.66 14.88 -32.81
C GLN A 8 -12.71 14.82 -31.60
N ALA A 9 -13.17 14.31 -30.47
CA ALA A 9 -12.36 14.13 -29.28
C ALA A 9 -11.07 13.34 -29.55
N LYS A 10 -11.10 12.29 -30.39
CA LYS A 10 -9.90 11.51 -30.75
C LYS A 10 -8.99 12.28 -31.71
N THR A 11 -9.54 13.13 -32.52
CA THR A 11 -8.78 14.00 -33.42
C THR A 11 -8.02 15.04 -32.62
N ASP A 12 -8.71 15.68 -31.68
CA ASP A 12 -8.12 16.71 -30.81
C ASP A 12 -7.09 16.12 -29.84
N ASP A 13 -7.35 14.93 -29.28
CA ASP A 13 -6.39 14.19 -28.41
C ASP A 13 -5.05 13.88 -29.11
N ARG A 14 -5.08 13.74 -30.44
CA ARG A 14 -3.87 13.52 -31.26
C ARG A 14 -3.21 14.81 -31.72
N ALA A 15 -4.00 15.87 -31.88
CA ALA A 15 -3.55 17.13 -32.47
C ALA A 15 -3.00 18.12 -31.45
N PHE A 16 -3.54 18.12 -30.24
CA PHE A 16 -3.12 19.04 -29.17
C PHE A 16 -2.05 18.38 -28.30
N PRO A 17 -0.89 19.04 -28.09
CA PRO A 17 0.23 18.46 -27.32
C PRO A 17 -0.01 18.48 -25.80
N VAL A 18 -0.95 19.29 -25.30
CA VAL A 18 -1.21 19.43 -23.86
C VAL A 18 -2.67 19.17 -23.55
N ARG A 19 -2.91 18.30 -22.59
CA ARG A 19 -4.24 17.98 -22.09
C ARG A 19 -4.30 18.19 -20.58
N VAL A 20 -5.27 18.96 -20.11
CA VAL A 20 -5.58 19.16 -18.68
C VAL A 20 -6.88 18.42 -18.38
N MET A 21 -6.86 17.58 -17.37
CA MET A 21 -8.03 16.86 -16.89
C MET A 21 -8.62 17.61 -15.69
N LEU A 22 -9.92 17.91 -15.77
CA LEU A 22 -10.67 18.61 -14.74
C LEU A 22 -11.70 17.68 -14.11
N ARG A 23 -11.88 17.74 -12.81
CA ARG A 23 -12.92 17.01 -12.08
C ARG A 23 -14.28 17.66 -12.38
N THR A 24 -15.20 16.88 -12.92
CA THR A 24 -16.57 17.36 -13.15
C THR A 24 -17.35 17.29 -11.84
N PRO A 25 -17.87 18.41 -11.30
CA PRO A 25 -18.73 18.40 -10.12
C PRO A 25 -19.98 17.54 -10.32
N SER A 26 -20.56 16.99 -9.26
CA SER A 26 -21.74 16.12 -9.32
C SER A 26 -22.98 16.79 -9.98
N GLY A 27 -23.06 18.13 -9.92
CA GLY A 27 -24.09 18.93 -10.59
C GLY A 27 -23.66 19.50 -11.94
N GLY A 28 -22.52 19.06 -12.51
CA GLY A 28 -21.87 19.69 -13.65
C GLY A 28 -21.14 20.99 -13.28
N PHE A 29 -20.47 21.61 -14.25
CA PHE A 29 -19.72 22.86 -14.01
C PHE A 29 -20.61 24.09 -13.82
N GLY A 30 -21.84 24.06 -14.36
CA GLY A 30 -22.74 25.20 -14.30
C GLY A 30 -22.08 26.50 -14.84
N ARG A 31 -22.16 27.57 -14.07
CA ARG A 31 -21.59 28.88 -14.43
C ARG A 31 -20.06 28.86 -14.60
N LEU A 32 -19.35 27.97 -13.93
CA LEU A 32 -17.90 27.83 -14.11
C LEU A 32 -17.53 27.41 -15.54
N LEU A 33 -18.37 26.62 -16.21
CA LEU A 33 -18.15 26.26 -17.62
C LEU A 33 -18.26 27.47 -18.52
N ASP A 34 -19.26 28.31 -18.31
CA ASP A 34 -19.51 29.50 -19.15
C ASP A 34 -18.35 30.49 -18.99
N GLU A 35 -17.89 30.71 -17.74
CA GLU A 35 -16.76 31.59 -17.42
C GLU A 35 -15.46 31.06 -18.05
N ALA A 36 -15.20 29.77 -17.93
CA ALA A 36 -14.01 29.12 -18.50
C ALA A 36 -14.01 29.14 -20.02
N LEU A 37 -15.16 28.85 -20.68
CA LEU A 37 -15.28 28.89 -22.14
C LEU A 37 -15.17 30.31 -22.65
N HIS A 38 -15.71 31.30 -21.94
CA HIS A 38 -15.56 32.70 -22.30
C HIS A 38 -14.08 33.11 -22.28
N TRP A 39 -13.38 32.81 -21.17
CA TRP A 39 -11.94 33.09 -21.05
C TRP A 39 -11.14 32.41 -22.18
N LEU A 40 -11.41 31.13 -22.48
CA LEU A 40 -10.74 30.38 -23.53
C LEU A 40 -10.92 31.02 -24.89
N SER A 41 -12.16 31.47 -25.22
CA SER A 41 -12.47 32.06 -26.52
C SER A 41 -11.85 33.44 -26.68
N GLU A 42 -11.89 34.29 -25.65
CA GLU A 42 -11.38 35.66 -25.71
C GLU A 42 -9.84 35.72 -25.63
N THR A 43 -9.22 34.83 -24.78
CA THR A 43 -7.78 34.88 -24.57
C THR A 43 -6.99 34.04 -25.55
N LEU A 44 -7.47 32.84 -25.89
CA LEU A 44 -6.74 31.92 -26.76
C LEU A 44 -7.30 31.92 -28.21
N GLY A 45 -8.58 32.24 -28.38
CA GLY A 45 -9.30 32.08 -29.66
C GLY A 45 -9.71 30.62 -29.91
N ARG A 46 -10.88 30.45 -30.54
CA ARG A 46 -11.58 29.16 -30.72
C ARG A 46 -10.80 28.06 -31.42
N ALA A 47 -9.77 28.38 -32.18
CA ALA A 47 -8.93 27.38 -32.89
C ALA A 47 -7.79 26.83 -32.04
N ASN A 48 -7.58 27.34 -30.84
CA ASN A 48 -6.36 27.04 -30.02
C ASN A 48 -6.66 26.23 -28.77
N TYR A 49 -7.89 25.78 -28.59
CA TYR A 49 -8.31 24.89 -27.52
C TYR A 49 -9.38 23.91 -27.97
N ALA A 50 -9.58 22.86 -27.21
CA ALA A 50 -10.75 21.99 -27.32
C ALA A 50 -11.21 21.56 -25.92
N TRP A 51 -12.49 21.26 -25.76
CA TRP A 51 -13.07 20.76 -24.51
C TRP A 51 -13.97 19.57 -24.81
N HIS A 52 -13.68 18.42 -24.18
CA HIS A 52 -14.46 17.19 -24.36
C HIS A 52 -14.67 16.49 -23.00
N SER A 53 -15.55 15.49 -23.01
CA SER A 53 -15.61 14.56 -21.90
C SER A 53 -14.27 13.84 -21.73
N GLY A 54 -13.74 13.83 -20.51
CA GLY A 54 -12.51 13.12 -20.15
C GLY A 54 -12.77 11.69 -19.66
N GLY A 55 -14.02 11.22 -19.72
CA GLY A 55 -14.41 9.94 -19.14
C GLY A 55 -14.49 9.97 -17.62
N THR A 56 -14.14 8.87 -16.99
CA THR A 56 -14.19 8.72 -15.52
C THR A 56 -12.78 8.50 -14.99
N ILE A 57 -12.37 9.33 -14.03
CA ILE A 57 -11.11 9.18 -13.29
C ILE A 57 -11.48 8.90 -11.83
N SER A 58 -10.98 7.79 -11.28
CA SER A 58 -11.22 7.40 -9.88
C SER A 58 -12.71 7.32 -9.50
N GLY A 59 -13.54 6.83 -10.43
CA GLY A 59 -14.97 6.68 -10.21
C GLY A 59 -15.78 8.00 -10.26
N ARG A 60 -15.14 9.11 -10.68
CA ARG A 60 -15.76 10.43 -10.83
C ARG A 60 -15.61 10.91 -12.27
N ASP A 61 -16.64 11.60 -12.77
CA ASP A 61 -16.60 12.17 -14.10
C ASP A 61 -15.52 13.24 -14.22
N ALA A 62 -14.85 13.24 -15.35
CA ALA A 62 -13.84 14.21 -15.71
C ALA A 62 -14.10 14.84 -17.07
N SER A 63 -13.58 16.04 -17.25
CA SER A 63 -13.53 16.76 -18.53
C SER A 63 -12.09 16.96 -18.96
N ALA A 64 -11.85 16.91 -20.26
CA ALA A 64 -10.53 17.13 -20.85
C ALA A 64 -10.51 18.46 -21.60
N VAL A 65 -9.58 19.33 -21.24
CA VAL A 65 -9.31 20.59 -21.94
C VAL A 65 -7.96 20.48 -22.62
N TYR A 66 -7.89 20.82 -23.88
CA TYR A 66 -6.73 20.66 -24.73
C TYR A 66 -6.15 22.01 -25.11
N PHE A 67 -4.79 22.11 -25.12
CA PHE A 67 -4.06 23.34 -25.38
C PHE A 67 -2.90 23.10 -26.35
N ARG A 68 -2.51 24.13 -27.10
CA ARG A 68 -1.37 24.08 -28.01
C ARG A 68 0.00 24.11 -27.32
N CYS A 69 0.07 24.65 -26.08
CA CYS A 69 1.33 24.72 -25.33
C CYS A 69 1.06 24.75 -23.82
N PRO A 70 2.08 24.35 -23.00
CA PRO A 70 1.96 24.37 -21.53
C PRO A 70 1.66 25.75 -20.94
N ALA A 71 2.19 26.83 -21.54
CA ALA A 71 1.94 28.19 -21.06
C ALA A 71 0.46 28.59 -21.14
N ALA A 72 -0.25 28.17 -22.20
CA ALA A 72 -1.70 28.39 -22.34
C ALA A 72 -2.49 27.59 -21.29
N ALA A 73 -2.08 26.36 -21.00
CA ALA A 73 -2.69 25.55 -19.96
C ALA A 73 -2.49 26.15 -18.55
N ALA A 74 -1.30 26.63 -18.25
CA ALA A 74 -1.00 27.30 -16.97
C ALA A 74 -1.84 28.57 -16.82
N ALA A 75 -1.85 29.45 -17.82
CA ALA A 75 -2.63 30.67 -17.78
C ALA A 75 -4.14 30.42 -17.62
N PHE A 76 -4.65 29.34 -18.22
CA PHE A 76 -6.02 28.92 -18.04
C PHE A 76 -6.34 28.51 -16.59
N LEU A 77 -5.47 27.73 -15.96
CA LEU A 77 -5.65 27.29 -14.58
C LEU A 77 -5.54 28.47 -13.60
N ASP A 78 -4.58 29.36 -13.82
CA ASP A 78 -4.41 30.57 -13.01
C ASP A 78 -5.64 31.50 -13.06
N ALA A 79 -6.25 31.61 -14.24
CA ALA A 79 -7.47 32.42 -14.44
C ALA A 79 -8.75 31.74 -13.90
N ASN A 80 -8.73 30.43 -13.68
CA ASN A 80 -9.90 29.65 -13.27
C ASN A 80 -9.60 28.80 -12.00
N PRO A 81 -9.24 29.43 -10.87
CA PRO A 81 -8.80 28.71 -9.67
C PRO A 81 -9.90 27.86 -9.00
N ALA A 82 -11.15 28.04 -9.37
CA ALA A 82 -12.26 27.21 -8.89
C ALA A 82 -12.40 25.87 -9.62
N LEU A 83 -11.65 25.65 -10.70
CA LEU A 83 -11.63 24.38 -11.41
C LEU A 83 -10.65 23.41 -10.72
N GLU A 84 -11.14 22.25 -10.33
CA GLU A 84 -10.35 21.21 -9.66
C GLU A 84 -9.71 20.28 -10.71
N LEU A 85 -8.40 20.05 -10.60
CA LEU A 85 -7.72 19.07 -11.44
C LEU A 85 -8.18 17.65 -11.08
N ALA A 86 -8.47 16.87 -12.11
CA ALA A 86 -8.70 15.43 -11.98
C ALA A 86 -7.35 14.71 -12.05
N ASP A 87 -6.55 14.86 -10.97
CA ASP A 87 -5.24 14.27 -10.89
C ASP A 87 -5.34 12.79 -10.50
N GLY A 88 -5.26 11.92 -11.52
CA GLY A 88 -5.21 10.47 -11.31
C GLY A 88 -3.86 9.99 -10.76
N THR A 89 -2.82 10.83 -10.76
CA THR A 89 -1.49 10.44 -10.24
C THR A 89 -1.43 10.50 -8.73
N CYS A 90 -2.30 11.27 -8.08
CA CYS A 90 -2.49 11.28 -6.64
C CYS A 90 -3.31 10.08 -6.14
N GLU A 91 -3.91 9.31 -7.03
CA GLU A 91 -4.68 8.14 -6.67
C GLU A 91 -3.75 6.97 -6.35
N VAL A 92 -4.02 6.30 -5.25
CA VAL A 92 -3.17 5.24 -4.66
C VAL A 92 -2.97 4.04 -5.61
N TRP A 93 -3.80 3.89 -6.64
CA TRP A 93 -3.69 2.85 -7.67
C TRP A 93 -3.07 3.32 -8.99
N TYR A 94 -2.61 4.59 -9.07
CA TYR A 94 -1.95 5.07 -10.27
C TYR A 94 -0.63 4.33 -10.49
N ASN A 95 -0.54 3.60 -11.59
CA ASN A 95 0.72 3.04 -12.08
C ASN A 95 1.23 3.93 -13.20
N SER A 96 2.39 4.53 -13.01
CA SER A 96 3.05 5.28 -14.09
C SER A 96 3.24 4.37 -15.30
N PRO A 97 2.90 4.81 -16.54
CA PRO A 97 3.17 4.04 -17.76
C PRO A 97 4.67 3.87 -18.03
N HIS A 98 5.52 4.58 -17.31
CA HIS A 98 6.99 4.42 -17.36
C HIS A 98 7.49 3.35 -16.38
N LEU A 99 6.65 2.90 -15.46
CA LEU A 99 6.91 1.65 -14.77
C LEU A 99 6.57 0.53 -15.76
N PRO A 100 7.48 -0.41 -16.07
CA PRO A 100 7.24 -1.47 -17.03
C PRO A 100 5.96 -2.22 -16.66
N PHE A 101 4.98 -2.22 -17.56
CA PHE A 101 3.74 -2.98 -17.41
C PHE A 101 4.11 -4.46 -17.28
N GLY A 102 3.85 -5.08 -16.14
CA GLY A 102 4.11 -6.50 -15.89
C GLY A 102 5.51 -6.87 -15.40
N ARG A 103 6.41 -5.90 -15.25
CA ARG A 103 7.42 -5.93 -14.22
C ARG A 103 6.93 -4.95 -13.13
N GLN A 104 6.06 -5.43 -12.22
CA GLN A 104 6.61 -5.43 -10.87
C GLN A 104 8.03 -5.96 -11.06
N GLU A 105 9.05 -5.10 -10.86
CA GLU A 105 10.40 -5.59 -10.58
C GLU A 105 10.09 -6.77 -9.67
N GLU A 106 10.48 -7.99 -10.09
CA GLU A 106 10.24 -9.18 -9.29
C GLU A 106 10.60 -8.70 -7.92
N ASP A 107 9.56 -8.53 -7.07
CA ASP A 107 9.76 -8.00 -5.74
C ASP A 107 10.80 -8.94 -5.16
N GLU A 108 12.07 -8.52 -5.22
CA GLU A 108 13.07 -9.20 -4.41
C GLU A 108 12.44 -9.11 -3.05
N PRO A 109 12.05 -10.24 -2.49
CA PRO A 109 11.12 -10.27 -1.40
C PRO A 109 11.67 -9.42 -0.27
N VAL A 110 11.02 -8.27 -0.07
CA VAL A 110 11.30 -7.38 1.04
C VAL A 110 11.04 -8.18 2.29
N CYS A 111 12.05 -8.31 3.16
CA CYS A 111 11.93 -9.00 4.42
C CYS A 111 11.16 -10.34 4.33
N ASN A 112 11.83 -11.38 3.85
CA ASN A 112 11.29 -12.75 3.83
C ASN A 112 11.77 -13.58 5.02
N LEU A 113 12.36 -12.94 6.00
CA LEU A 113 12.93 -13.60 7.16
C LEU A 113 12.94 -12.65 8.35
N TYR A 114 12.25 -13.03 9.40
CA TYR A 114 12.36 -12.34 10.68
C TYR A 114 12.48 -13.34 11.83
N ASN A 115 12.95 -12.89 12.98
CA ASN A 115 13.11 -13.71 14.16
C ASN A 115 12.18 -13.23 15.28
N GLN A 116 11.67 -14.17 16.05
CA GLN A 116 10.83 -13.92 17.22
C GLN A 116 11.28 -14.82 18.36
N THR A 117 11.86 -14.24 19.40
CA THR A 117 12.36 -14.96 20.59
C THR A 117 11.66 -14.54 21.87
N ARG A 118 10.80 -13.52 21.83
CA ARG A 118 10.14 -12.99 23.02
C ARG A 118 9.10 -13.99 23.55
N ALA A 119 9.23 -14.32 24.84
CA ALA A 119 8.28 -15.18 25.51
C ALA A 119 6.87 -14.55 25.62
N VAL A 120 5.84 -15.39 25.72
CA VAL A 120 4.44 -14.96 25.85
C VAL A 120 4.25 -13.99 27.03
N ASP A 121 4.84 -14.28 28.19
CA ASP A 121 4.68 -13.43 29.37
C ASP A 121 5.37 -12.06 29.20
N ALA A 122 6.51 -12.02 28.53
CA ALA A 122 7.15 -10.76 28.18
C ALA A 122 6.33 -9.93 27.17
N MET A 123 5.63 -10.58 26.24
CA MET A 123 4.68 -9.89 25.36
C MET A 123 3.47 -9.38 26.15
N ARG A 124 2.89 -10.20 27.03
CA ARG A 124 1.76 -9.79 27.89
C ARG A 124 2.09 -8.55 28.71
N GLN A 125 3.30 -8.46 29.28
CA GLN A 125 3.75 -7.31 30.07
C GLN A 125 3.80 -6.00 29.28
N LEU A 126 3.97 -6.06 27.93
CA LEU A 126 3.92 -4.87 27.08
C LEU A 126 2.48 -4.30 26.95
N PHE A 127 1.46 -5.10 27.25
CA PHE A 127 0.05 -4.78 27.16
C PHE A 127 -0.68 -4.91 28.50
N ASP A 128 -0.01 -4.58 29.60
CA ASP A 128 -0.50 -4.76 30.98
C ASP A 128 -1.77 -3.99 31.33
N ARG A 129 -2.12 -3.00 30.52
CA ARG A 129 -3.30 -2.13 30.74
C ARG A 129 -4.61 -2.68 30.22
N GLN A 130 -4.62 -3.82 29.55
CA GLN A 130 -5.80 -4.41 28.96
C GLN A 130 -5.78 -5.93 29.02
N PRO A 131 -6.94 -6.62 28.97
CA PRO A 131 -6.98 -8.06 28.92
C PRO A 131 -6.15 -8.61 27.74
N PHE A 132 -5.39 -9.67 28.00
CA PHE A 132 -4.52 -10.30 27.01
C PHE A 132 -4.66 -11.82 27.10
N ALA A 133 -5.34 -12.42 26.11
CA ALA A 133 -5.51 -13.86 26.00
C ALA A 133 -4.40 -14.51 25.18
N ASN A 134 -3.87 -15.62 25.62
CA ASN A 134 -2.96 -16.44 24.83
C ASN A 134 -3.71 -17.60 24.16
N LEU A 135 -3.98 -17.48 22.87
CA LEU A 135 -4.56 -18.53 22.03
C LEU A 135 -3.48 -19.22 21.16
N ALA A 136 -2.26 -18.70 21.14
CA ALA A 136 -1.14 -19.25 20.38
C ALA A 136 -0.49 -20.47 21.06
N GLY A 137 -0.76 -20.69 22.36
CA GLY A 137 -0.07 -21.70 23.14
C GLY A 137 1.39 -21.30 23.41
N ASN A 138 2.26 -22.31 23.59
CA ASN A 138 3.69 -22.08 23.72
C ASN A 138 4.30 -21.63 22.40
N LEU A 139 5.14 -20.61 22.47
CA LEU A 139 5.88 -20.11 21.31
C LEU A 139 7.32 -20.66 21.39
N GLU A 140 7.74 -21.29 20.31
CA GLU A 140 9.15 -21.66 20.14
C GLU A 140 9.90 -20.45 19.56
N PRO A 141 10.98 -20.01 20.21
CA PRO A 141 11.86 -18.98 19.66
C PRO A 141 12.44 -19.41 18.31
N GLY A 142 12.50 -18.51 17.34
CA GLY A 142 13.14 -18.86 16.09
C GLY A 142 12.83 -17.93 14.91
N SER A 143 13.45 -18.28 13.81
CA SER A 143 13.30 -17.60 12.54
C SER A 143 12.02 -18.05 11.82
N ILE A 144 11.32 -17.09 11.27
CA ILE A 144 10.03 -17.26 10.61
C ILE A 144 10.16 -16.90 9.13
N TYR A 145 9.70 -17.82 8.30
CA TYR A 145 9.73 -17.72 6.83
C TYR A 145 8.30 -17.63 6.25
N PRO A 146 8.15 -17.15 5.01
CA PRO A 146 6.88 -17.18 4.31
C PRO A 146 6.18 -18.54 4.38
N ASP A 147 4.84 -18.51 4.41
CA ASP A 147 3.97 -19.68 4.52
C ASP A 147 4.07 -20.48 5.84
N GLN A 148 4.81 -19.99 6.83
CA GLN A 148 4.83 -20.56 8.19
C GLN A 148 3.77 -19.93 9.09
N LEU A 149 3.36 -20.68 10.11
CA LEU A 149 2.54 -20.16 11.21
C LEU A 149 3.42 -19.34 12.15
N ALA A 150 2.97 -18.14 12.45
CA ALA A 150 3.68 -17.20 13.33
C ALA A 150 2.72 -16.51 14.30
N PRO A 151 3.23 -16.04 15.45
CA PRO A 151 2.40 -15.28 16.38
C PRO A 151 2.01 -13.91 15.81
N ILE A 152 0.76 -13.53 16.06
CA ILE A 152 0.24 -12.19 15.85
C ILE A 152 -0.54 -11.75 17.08
N ILE A 153 -0.60 -10.44 17.35
CA ILE A 153 -1.46 -9.86 18.37
C ILE A 153 -2.55 -9.07 17.66
N ARG A 154 -3.80 -9.29 18.05
CA ARG A 154 -4.98 -8.69 17.44
C ARG A 154 -6.06 -8.41 18.48
N HIS A 155 -7.09 -7.65 18.12
CA HIS A 155 -8.28 -7.56 18.96
C HIS A 155 -9.14 -8.82 18.84
N GLY A 156 -9.46 -9.37 20.00
CA GLY A 156 -10.49 -10.38 20.21
C GLY A 156 -11.75 -9.77 20.86
N PRO A 157 -12.75 -10.61 21.22
CA PRO A 157 -13.98 -10.14 21.81
C PRO A 157 -13.79 -9.48 23.20
N ASP A 158 -12.83 -9.94 23.99
CA ASP A 158 -12.64 -9.52 25.38
C ASP A 158 -11.34 -8.71 25.61
N GLY A 159 -10.66 -8.31 24.56
CA GLY A 159 -9.38 -7.59 24.64
C GLY A 159 -8.39 -8.06 23.58
N LEU A 160 -7.10 -8.00 23.87
CA LEU A 160 -6.08 -8.48 22.94
C LEU A 160 -5.96 -10.01 22.98
N GLU A 161 -5.68 -10.59 21.84
CA GLU A 161 -5.36 -12.00 21.65
C GLU A 161 -3.98 -12.16 21.04
N LEU A 162 -3.13 -12.97 21.64
CA LEU A 162 -1.99 -13.57 20.98
C LEU A 162 -2.48 -14.85 20.27
N SER A 163 -2.46 -14.84 18.94
CA SER A 163 -2.93 -15.95 18.11
C SER A 163 -1.83 -16.40 17.14
N ARG A 164 -2.09 -17.44 16.37
CA ARG A 164 -1.22 -17.86 15.25
C ARG A 164 -1.92 -17.63 13.94
N ALA A 165 -1.19 -17.09 12.97
CA ALA A 165 -1.65 -16.97 11.61
C ALA A 165 -0.52 -17.38 10.64
N ARG A 166 -0.88 -17.79 9.44
CA ARG A 166 0.06 -18.16 8.37
C ARG A 166 0.53 -16.89 7.65
N TRP A 167 1.83 -16.73 7.51
CA TRP A 167 2.40 -15.57 6.83
C TRP A 167 2.22 -15.68 5.32
N GLY A 168 1.30 -14.89 4.79
CA GLY A 168 0.94 -14.82 3.38
C GLY A 168 -0.55 -14.55 3.19
N MET A 169 -0.96 -13.29 3.06
CA MET A 169 -2.33 -12.88 2.72
C MET A 169 -2.73 -13.37 1.34
N PRO A 170 -4.03 -13.45 1.03
CA PRO A 170 -4.50 -13.91 -0.29
C PRO A 170 -3.89 -13.10 -1.43
N THR A 171 -3.38 -13.78 -2.44
CA THR A 171 -2.89 -13.13 -3.66
C THR A 171 -4.06 -12.54 -4.45
N PRO A 172 -3.95 -11.31 -4.99
CA PRO A 172 -4.99 -10.78 -5.87
C PRO A 172 -5.29 -11.75 -7.03
N PRO A 173 -6.55 -12.06 -7.31
CA PRO A 173 -6.92 -13.08 -8.30
C PRO A 173 -6.29 -12.88 -9.68
N MET A 174 -6.08 -11.63 -10.08
CA MET A 174 -5.45 -11.28 -11.36
C MET A 174 -3.97 -11.71 -11.48
N PHE A 175 -3.31 -12.00 -10.35
CA PHE A 175 -1.90 -12.46 -10.32
C PHE A 175 -1.78 -13.96 -10.07
N LEU A 176 -2.88 -14.66 -9.81
CA LEU A 176 -2.88 -16.10 -9.68
C LEU A 176 -2.71 -16.74 -11.07
N LYS A 177 -1.61 -17.46 -11.27
CA LYS A 177 -1.33 -18.19 -12.51
C LYS A 177 -1.92 -19.61 -12.52
N THR A 178 -2.25 -20.12 -11.36
CA THR A 178 -2.79 -21.45 -11.10
C THR A 178 -3.74 -21.40 -9.91
N ASP A 179 -4.39 -22.49 -9.56
CA ASP A 179 -5.21 -22.61 -8.34
C ASP A 179 -4.38 -22.49 -7.05
N ARG A 180 -3.05 -22.62 -7.15
CA ARG A 180 -2.14 -22.45 -6.03
C ARG A 180 -1.95 -20.96 -5.73
N ASP A 181 -2.23 -20.57 -4.50
CA ASP A 181 -1.98 -19.23 -3.98
C ASP A 181 -0.65 -19.19 -3.21
N PRO A 182 0.41 -18.55 -3.72
CA PRO A 182 1.69 -18.44 -3.00
C PRO A 182 1.61 -17.55 -1.76
N GLY A 183 0.62 -16.68 -1.69
CA GLY A 183 0.45 -15.69 -0.63
C GLY A 183 1.30 -14.45 -0.83
N VAL A 184 0.75 -13.31 -0.41
CA VAL A 184 1.44 -12.02 -0.36
C VAL A 184 1.96 -11.79 1.05
N THR A 185 3.27 -11.71 1.21
CA THR A 185 3.94 -11.57 2.50
C THR A 185 4.12 -10.12 2.92
N ASN A 186 4.26 -9.21 1.94
CA ASN A 186 4.58 -7.81 2.11
C ASN A 186 3.59 -6.94 1.34
N ILE A 187 3.06 -5.89 1.97
CA ILE A 187 2.05 -5.01 1.37
C ILE A 187 2.60 -3.59 1.30
N ARG A 188 2.96 -3.15 0.10
CA ARG A 188 3.44 -1.79 -0.14
C ARG A 188 2.32 -0.84 -0.52
N ASN A 189 1.50 -1.23 -1.47
CA ASN A 189 0.42 -0.42 -2.01
C ASN A 189 -0.90 -0.70 -1.29
N THR A 190 -1.11 -0.05 -0.15
CA THR A 190 -2.35 -0.16 0.63
C THR A 190 -3.56 0.47 -0.05
N GLY A 191 -3.37 1.30 -1.08
CA GLY A 191 -4.47 1.84 -1.87
C GLY A 191 -5.05 0.88 -2.89
N SER A 192 -4.42 -0.26 -3.13
CA SER A 192 -4.98 -1.28 -4.02
C SER A 192 -6.37 -1.71 -3.54
N PRO A 193 -7.38 -1.78 -4.45
CA PRO A 193 -8.74 -2.22 -4.11
C PRO A 193 -8.78 -3.59 -3.43
N HIS A 194 -7.80 -4.45 -3.73
CA HIS A 194 -7.68 -5.79 -3.13
C HIS A 194 -7.56 -5.74 -1.61
N TRP A 195 -6.79 -4.78 -1.06
CA TRP A 195 -6.52 -4.68 0.38
C TRP A 195 -7.60 -3.95 1.17
N ARG A 196 -8.43 -3.09 0.53
CA ARG A 196 -9.41 -2.23 1.22
C ARG A 196 -10.28 -2.95 2.24
N ARG A 197 -10.73 -4.16 1.92
CA ARG A 197 -11.58 -4.98 2.80
C ARG A 197 -10.90 -5.41 4.10
N TRP A 198 -9.56 -5.38 4.16
CA TRP A 198 -8.77 -5.81 5.31
C TRP A 198 -7.98 -4.69 5.98
N LEU A 199 -8.16 -3.43 5.55
CA LEU A 199 -7.45 -2.31 6.13
C LEU A 199 -8.13 -1.74 7.38
N GLY A 200 -9.37 -2.12 7.68
CA GLY A 200 -10.09 -1.69 8.87
C GLY A 200 -9.55 -2.30 10.17
N PRO A 201 -9.85 -1.71 11.35
CA PRO A 201 -9.36 -2.18 12.65
C PRO A 201 -9.64 -3.66 12.94
N ALA A 202 -10.77 -4.20 12.45
CA ALA A 202 -11.14 -5.61 12.63
C ALA A 202 -10.18 -6.61 11.98
N HIS A 203 -9.30 -6.14 11.10
CA HIS A 203 -8.35 -6.94 10.34
C HIS A 203 -6.89 -6.53 10.59
N ARG A 204 -6.64 -5.73 11.62
CA ARG A 204 -5.27 -5.33 11.94
C ARG A 204 -4.66 -6.21 12.99
N CYS A 205 -3.38 -6.41 12.84
CA CYS A 205 -2.58 -7.13 13.82
C CYS A 205 -1.21 -6.48 14.01
N LEU A 206 -0.57 -6.81 15.11
CA LEU A 206 0.83 -6.56 15.38
C LEU A 206 1.58 -7.87 15.20
N VAL A 207 2.67 -7.86 14.45
CA VAL A 207 3.54 -9.03 14.28
C VAL A 207 4.75 -8.87 15.21
N PRO A 208 4.87 -9.67 16.28
CA PRO A 208 6.03 -9.60 17.19
C PRO A 208 7.31 -9.96 16.46
N VAL A 209 8.34 -9.14 16.62
CA VAL A 209 9.63 -9.34 15.98
C VAL A 209 10.76 -8.91 16.93
N THR A 210 11.85 -9.67 16.96
CA THR A 210 13.08 -9.31 17.71
C THR A 210 14.18 -8.83 16.78
N SER A 211 14.30 -9.43 15.60
CA SER A 211 15.18 -8.97 14.52
C SER A 211 14.61 -9.39 13.17
N PHE A 212 15.01 -8.71 12.10
CA PHE A 212 14.64 -9.06 10.75
C PHE A 212 15.84 -8.99 9.80
N ALA A 213 15.74 -9.68 8.68
CA ALA A 213 16.84 -9.82 7.76
C ALA A 213 16.48 -9.33 6.35
N GLU A 214 17.44 -8.68 5.72
CA GLU A 214 17.40 -8.30 4.32
C GLU A 214 18.55 -8.98 3.56
N PRO A 215 18.31 -9.45 2.31
CA PRO A 215 19.33 -10.18 1.58
C PRO A 215 20.47 -9.24 1.13
N LEU A 216 21.71 -9.68 1.32
CA LEU A 216 22.91 -8.99 0.82
C LEU A 216 23.15 -9.20 -0.68
N GLY A 217 22.22 -9.87 -1.37
CA GLY A 217 22.30 -10.26 -2.76
C GLY A 217 22.73 -11.73 -2.93
N LYS A 218 22.68 -12.20 -4.17
CA LYS A 218 22.83 -13.63 -4.49
C LYS A 218 24.10 -14.25 -3.89
N GLY A 219 23.93 -15.24 -3.01
CA GLY A 219 25.01 -16.03 -2.40
C GLY A 219 25.76 -15.35 -1.26
N ARG A 220 25.37 -14.13 -0.84
CA ARG A 220 26.07 -13.40 0.24
C ARG A 220 25.39 -13.47 1.61
N GLY A 221 24.27 -14.22 1.72
CA GLY A 221 23.53 -14.32 2.96
C GLY A 221 22.64 -13.11 3.24
N ASN A 222 22.34 -12.87 4.51
CA ASN A 222 21.42 -11.85 4.97
C ASN A 222 22.14 -10.92 5.97
N GLN A 223 21.75 -9.63 5.92
CA GLN A 223 22.06 -8.68 7.00
C GLN A 223 20.88 -8.63 7.95
N TRP A 224 21.15 -8.78 9.24
CA TRP A 224 20.14 -8.69 10.28
C TRP A 224 20.11 -7.30 10.90
N PHE A 225 18.89 -6.90 11.30
CA PHE A 225 18.61 -5.61 11.95
C PHE A 225 17.80 -5.84 13.21
N ALA A 226 18.14 -5.09 14.26
CA ALA A 226 17.44 -5.11 15.53
C ALA A 226 17.29 -3.69 16.08
N PRO A 227 16.39 -3.42 17.05
CA PRO A 227 16.30 -2.12 17.71
C PRO A 227 17.62 -1.74 18.38
N SER A 228 18.12 -0.52 18.11
CA SER A 228 19.41 -0.06 18.66
C SER A 228 19.40 0.09 20.18
N ASP A 229 18.22 0.27 20.78
CA ASP A 229 18.01 0.44 22.23
C ASP A 229 17.42 -0.81 22.91
N GLY A 230 17.29 -1.92 22.19
CA GLY A 230 16.69 -3.16 22.71
C GLY A 230 15.19 -3.07 22.98
N SER A 231 14.51 -2.00 22.52
CA SER A 231 13.08 -1.82 22.71
C SER A 231 12.26 -2.91 22.01
N ALA A 232 11.02 -3.11 22.46
CA ALA A 232 10.10 -3.99 21.77
C ALA A 232 9.69 -3.37 20.43
N MET A 233 9.68 -4.18 19.38
CA MET A 233 9.17 -3.76 18.07
C MET A 233 8.16 -4.76 17.52
N PHE A 234 7.22 -4.22 16.73
CA PHE A 234 6.22 -4.99 16.01
C PHE A 234 6.15 -4.50 14.58
N PHE A 235 5.90 -5.40 13.64
CA PHE A 235 5.49 -4.95 12.30
C PHE A 235 4.00 -4.64 12.28
N ALA A 236 3.63 -3.58 11.56
CA ALA A 236 2.24 -3.22 11.32
C ALA A 236 1.63 -4.21 10.32
N GLY A 237 0.79 -5.12 10.79
CA GLY A 237 0.21 -6.20 10.02
C GLY A 237 -1.28 -6.02 9.74
N ILE A 238 -1.75 -6.73 8.71
CA ILE A 238 -3.18 -7.00 8.47
C ILE A 238 -3.42 -8.50 8.38
N GLU A 239 -4.65 -8.92 8.71
CA GLU A 239 -5.04 -10.33 8.75
C GLU A 239 -6.37 -10.61 8.06
N VAL A 240 -6.59 -11.87 7.72
CA VAL A 240 -7.89 -12.44 7.41
C VAL A 240 -8.05 -13.76 8.14
N ARG A 241 -9.21 -13.96 8.77
CA ARG A 241 -9.51 -15.17 9.55
C ARG A 241 -10.23 -16.21 8.69
N GLY A 242 -9.91 -17.49 8.93
CA GLY A 242 -10.61 -18.63 8.33
C GLY A 242 -10.59 -18.63 6.79
N TRP A 243 -9.47 -18.24 6.17
CA TRP A 243 -9.37 -18.17 4.72
C TRP A 243 -9.02 -19.51 4.12
N GLN A 244 -9.84 -20.00 3.18
CA GLN A 244 -9.56 -21.22 2.44
C GLN A 244 -8.64 -20.92 1.25
N SER A 245 -7.52 -21.63 1.16
CA SER A 245 -6.56 -21.51 0.06
C SER A 245 -5.81 -22.81 -0.22
N LEU A 246 -5.31 -22.96 -1.44
CA LEU A 246 -4.41 -24.04 -1.83
C LEU A 246 -2.96 -23.53 -1.80
N ARG A 247 -2.22 -23.78 -0.73
CA ARG A 247 -0.82 -23.36 -0.58
C ARG A 247 0.16 -24.34 -1.20
N LYS A 248 -0.06 -25.62 -0.94
CA LYS A 248 0.76 -26.71 -1.45
C LYS A 248 -0.15 -27.80 -2.00
N VAL A 249 0.06 -28.20 -3.24
CA VAL A 249 -0.78 -29.21 -3.91
C VAL A 249 -0.84 -30.53 -3.12
N LYS A 250 0.27 -30.92 -2.49
CA LYS A 250 0.34 -32.15 -1.69
C LYS A 250 -0.52 -32.13 -0.42
N ASP A 251 -0.78 -30.95 0.13
CA ASP A 251 -1.51 -30.79 1.38
C ASP A 251 -3.01 -30.53 1.13
N GLY A 252 -3.40 -30.30 -0.14
CA GLY A 252 -4.76 -29.92 -0.49
C GLY A 252 -5.15 -28.51 -0.01
N PRO A 253 -6.42 -28.12 -0.17
CA PRO A 253 -6.94 -26.86 0.36
C PRO A 253 -6.91 -26.86 1.89
N THR A 254 -6.42 -25.78 2.50
CA THR A 254 -6.44 -25.56 3.95
C THR A 254 -7.25 -24.31 4.28
N THR A 255 -7.77 -24.27 5.51
CA THR A 255 -8.43 -23.09 6.06
C THR A 255 -7.58 -22.55 7.21
N ASP A 256 -6.98 -21.39 7.00
CA ASP A 256 -6.03 -20.78 7.93
C ASP A 256 -6.42 -19.33 8.23
N ASP A 257 -6.03 -18.82 9.40
CA ASP A 257 -5.85 -17.38 9.59
C ASP A 257 -4.58 -16.98 8.85
N LEU A 258 -4.65 -15.92 8.06
CA LEU A 258 -3.53 -15.44 7.26
C LEU A 258 -3.17 -14.01 7.66
N PHE A 259 -1.88 -13.66 7.57
CA PHE A 259 -1.43 -12.29 7.78
C PHE A 259 -0.32 -11.89 6.79
N ALA A 260 -0.15 -10.59 6.64
CA ALA A 260 1.03 -9.96 6.06
C ALA A 260 1.28 -8.64 6.77
N PHE A 261 2.46 -8.08 6.64
CA PHE A 261 2.76 -6.76 7.18
C PHE A 261 3.02 -5.74 6.09
N LEU A 262 2.84 -4.48 6.46
CA LEU A 262 3.04 -3.36 5.56
C LEU A 262 4.54 -3.07 5.39
N THR A 263 4.89 -2.55 4.22
CA THR A 263 6.24 -2.06 3.92
C THR A 263 6.22 -0.58 3.54
N THR A 264 7.37 0.06 3.69
CA THR A 264 7.58 1.48 3.43
C THR A 264 8.94 1.72 2.77
N ALA A 265 9.29 2.96 2.43
CA ALA A 265 10.65 3.31 2.04
C ALA A 265 11.64 2.94 3.16
N PRO A 266 12.88 2.53 2.84
CA PRO A 266 13.86 2.21 3.86
C PRO A 266 14.37 3.47 4.58
N ASN A 267 14.77 3.32 5.86
CA ASN A 267 15.58 4.30 6.55
C ASN A 267 17.08 4.14 6.14
N ALA A 268 17.96 4.97 6.68
CA ALA A 268 19.37 4.99 6.29
C ALA A 268 20.08 3.63 6.51
N GLU A 269 19.81 2.96 7.63
CA GLU A 269 20.44 1.67 7.94
C GLU A 269 20.02 0.58 6.96
N VAL A 270 18.73 0.47 6.69
CA VAL A 270 18.21 -0.55 5.78
C VAL A 270 18.54 -0.22 4.33
N ALA A 271 18.54 1.05 3.93
CA ALA A 271 18.85 1.48 2.56
C ALA A 271 20.26 1.07 2.12
N GLY A 272 21.21 0.99 3.06
CA GLY A 272 22.58 0.52 2.79
C GLY A 272 22.64 -0.94 2.34
N VAL A 273 21.61 -1.74 2.62
CA VAL A 273 21.51 -3.16 2.26
C VAL A 273 20.41 -3.40 1.25
N HIS A 274 19.22 -2.90 1.51
CA HIS A 274 18.04 -3.05 0.66
C HIS A 274 17.40 -1.67 0.37
N PRO A 275 17.78 -1.01 -0.75
CA PRO A 275 17.40 0.38 -1.02
C PRO A 275 15.93 0.57 -1.43
N LYS A 276 15.15 -0.50 -1.59
CA LYS A 276 13.78 -0.42 -2.11
C LYS A 276 12.73 -0.28 -1.05
N ALA A 277 12.84 -0.99 0.07
CA ALA A 277 11.82 -1.01 1.11
C ALA A 277 12.32 -1.56 2.44
N MET A 278 11.52 -1.32 3.50
CA MET A 278 11.64 -1.94 4.81
C MET A 278 10.26 -2.24 5.38
N PRO A 279 10.12 -3.14 6.37
CA PRO A 279 8.87 -3.31 7.10
C PRO A 279 8.44 -2.01 7.80
N VAL A 280 7.14 -1.80 7.95
CA VAL A 280 6.60 -0.75 8.83
C VAL A 280 6.75 -1.21 10.26
N ILE A 281 7.62 -0.54 11.02
CA ILE A 281 8.01 -0.91 12.38
C ILE A 281 7.37 0.05 13.39
N LEU A 282 6.71 -0.50 14.39
CA LEU A 282 6.11 0.21 15.51
C LEU A 282 6.87 -0.12 16.79
N THR A 283 7.43 0.89 17.47
CA THR A 283 8.27 0.72 18.67
C THR A 283 7.69 1.36 19.93
N HIS A 284 6.54 2.02 19.83
CA HIS A 284 5.95 2.74 20.95
C HIS A 284 4.56 2.19 21.30
N PRO A 285 4.20 1.98 22.58
CA PRO A 285 2.91 1.43 23.00
C PRO A 285 1.70 2.15 22.43
N GLN A 286 1.73 3.51 22.38
CA GLN A 286 0.64 4.26 21.76
C GLN A 286 0.48 3.95 20.27
N ALA A 287 1.58 3.78 19.54
CA ALA A 287 1.52 3.44 18.11
C ALA A 287 0.95 2.02 17.88
N TRP A 288 1.15 1.08 18.82
CA TRP A 288 0.54 -0.25 18.75
C TRP A 288 -0.98 -0.17 18.90
N GLU A 289 -1.45 0.58 19.91
CA GLU A 289 -2.88 0.80 20.15
C GLU A 289 -3.53 1.53 18.98
N ASP A 290 -2.92 2.64 18.54
CA ASP A 290 -3.42 3.44 17.42
C ASP A 290 -3.51 2.61 16.13
N TRP A 291 -2.50 1.76 15.86
CA TRP A 291 -2.52 0.85 14.73
C TRP A 291 -3.70 -0.11 14.79
N LEU A 292 -3.98 -0.68 15.94
CA LEU A 292 -5.04 -1.66 16.11
C LEU A 292 -6.45 -1.04 16.09
N THR A 293 -6.62 0.24 16.48
CA THR A 293 -7.93 0.82 16.77
C THR A 293 -8.38 1.93 15.82
N MET A 294 -7.45 2.73 15.29
CA MET A 294 -7.81 3.90 14.47
C MET A 294 -8.37 3.51 13.10
N PRO A 295 -9.31 4.29 12.52
CA PRO A 295 -9.67 4.18 11.10
C PRO A 295 -8.43 4.23 10.20
N PHE A 296 -8.47 3.53 9.04
CA PHE A 296 -7.28 3.42 8.19
C PHE A 296 -6.82 4.77 7.64
N GLU A 297 -7.72 5.65 7.36
CA GLU A 297 -7.46 7.01 6.86
C GLU A 297 -6.55 7.81 7.81
N ILE A 298 -6.57 7.47 9.11
CA ILE A 298 -5.68 8.04 10.12
C ILE A 298 -4.44 7.15 10.30
N ALA A 299 -4.63 5.85 10.45
CA ALA A 299 -3.54 4.90 10.74
C ALA A 299 -2.53 4.77 9.57
N VAL A 300 -2.89 5.20 8.35
CA VAL A 300 -1.96 5.22 7.20
C VAL A 300 -0.69 6.06 7.47
N VAL A 301 -0.72 7.00 8.42
CA VAL A 301 0.46 7.78 8.82
C VAL A 301 1.60 6.90 9.38
N PHE A 302 1.28 5.69 9.88
CA PHE A 302 2.28 4.73 10.34
C PHE A 302 3.02 4.04 9.19
N GLN A 303 2.51 4.09 7.95
CA GLN A 303 3.21 3.54 6.78
C GLN A 303 4.36 4.47 6.35
N ARG A 304 5.32 4.63 7.23
CA ARG A 304 6.52 5.45 7.06
C ARG A 304 7.76 4.73 7.61
N PRO A 305 8.98 5.12 7.15
CA PRO A 305 10.20 4.57 7.71
C PRO A 305 10.30 4.80 9.22
N LEU A 306 10.89 3.84 9.93
CA LEU A 306 11.39 4.09 11.27
C LEU A 306 12.49 5.16 11.19
N PRO A 307 12.55 6.15 12.10
CA PRO A 307 13.61 7.16 12.07
C PRO A 307 15.02 6.55 12.06
N ASP A 308 15.94 7.22 11.39
CA ASP A 308 17.35 6.83 11.36
C ASP A 308 17.94 6.74 12.79
N GLY A 309 18.91 5.86 12.99
CA GLY A 309 19.55 5.60 14.28
C GLY A 309 18.75 4.69 15.22
N ARG A 310 17.55 4.25 14.80
CA ARG A 310 16.69 3.38 15.63
C ARG A 310 16.94 1.89 15.41
N LEU A 311 17.66 1.54 14.36
CA LEU A 311 18.08 0.17 14.08
C LEU A 311 19.60 0.05 14.19
N THR A 312 20.07 -1.14 14.55
CA THR A 312 21.47 -1.54 14.50
C THR A 312 21.61 -2.79 13.66
N LEU A 313 22.75 -2.92 12.99
CA LEU A 313 23.12 -4.13 12.28
C LEU A 313 23.62 -5.16 13.30
N VAL A 314 23.19 -6.41 13.15
CA VAL A 314 23.62 -7.54 13.99
C VAL A 314 24.04 -8.71 13.10
N ASP A 315 24.97 -9.54 13.61
CA ASP A 315 25.57 -10.63 12.81
C ASP A 315 24.64 -11.82 12.59
N GLY A 316 23.54 -11.89 13.34
CA GLY A 316 22.56 -12.99 13.27
C GLY A 316 21.24 -12.67 13.94
N PRO A 317 20.29 -13.61 13.93
CA PRO A 317 19.01 -13.45 14.61
C PRO A 317 19.20 -13.37 16.13
N ILE A 318 18.47 -12.46 16.78
CA ILE A 318 18.44 -12.29 18.25
C ILE A 318 17.02 -12.43 18.78
#